data_509f2421a1c478f51a833f62ad884400
#
_entry.id   509f2421a1c478f51a833f62ad884400
#
_cell.length_a   1.000
_cell.length_b   1.000
_cell.length_c   1.000
_cell.angle_alpha   90.00
_cell.angle_beta   90.00
_cell.angle_gamma   90.00
#
_symmetry.space_group_name_H-M   'P 1'
#
loop_
_entity.id
_entity.type
_entity.pdbx_description
1 polymer ?
#
loop_
_entity_poly.entity_id
_entity_poly.type
_entity_poly.pdbx_seq_one_letter_code
_entity_poly.pdbx_strand_id
1 'polypeptide(L)'
;MDITLNNGITMPAIGLGVFQSAPEDTTAAVESALATGYRHIDTAAAYGNEREVGEGIRNSGLNRSEVFIETKVWVSDYGYDQTLHAWDKAVGKLGVDYLDLFILHQPAPDRFEKTISAYKALEHLLADGRVRAIGVSNFMPHHLRQLLAAAEVVPAVNQIELHPYFTQPDVQEADGEQGILTQAWSPIGGITFYPGWGGEDRRNVMQDPAIAGIAQAHGKTPAQVMLRWHLQQGRSAIPKSTNPGRIAENFDVFGFELSEPELGIIDALDSGMRSGPDPDEAREERFAMVIPEA
;
A
#
# COMPACT_ATOMS: atom_id res chain seq x y z
N MET A 1 -8.88 14.64 -0.36
CA MET A 1 -8.79 14.21 -1.77
C MET A 1 -9.06 12.72 -1.80
N ASP A 2 -10.00 12.32 -2.61
CA ASP A 2 -10.42 10.92 -2.73
C ASP A 2 -10.25 10.45 -4.17
N ILE A 3 -10.06 9.15 -4.38
CA ILE A 3 -9.95 8.50 -5.68
C ILE A 3 -11.12 7.51 -5.79
N THR A 4 -11.78 7.49 -6.93
CA THR A 4 -12.81 6.50 -7.23
C THR A 4 -12.16 5.29 -7.91
N LEU A 5 -12.29 4.12 -7.29
CA LEU A 5 -11.81 2.84 -7.81
C LEU A 5 -12.67 2.35 -8.98
N ASN A 6 -12.18 1.39 -9.77
CA ASN A 6 -12.88 0.84 -10.94
C ASN A 6 -14.24 0.20 -10.62
N ASN A 7 -14.47 -0.18 -9.37
CA ASN A 7 -15.76 -0.72 -8.89
C ASN A 7 -16.70 0.35 -8.28
N GLY A 8 -16.35 1.65 -8.37
CA GLY A 8 -17.13 2.77 -7.88
C GLY A 8 -16.94 3.10 -6.38
N ILE A 9 -16.13 2.35 -5.65
CA ILE A 9 -15.80 2.65 -4.25
C ILE A 9 -14.84 3.84 -4.20
N THR A 10 -15.09 4.76 -3.27
CA THR A 10 -14.22 5.90 -3.01
C THR A 10 -13.21 5.56 -1.93
N MET A 11 -11.94 5.85 -2.18
CA MET A 11 -10.79 5.62 -1.29
C MET A 11 -10.03 6.93 -1.06
N PRO A 12 -9.64 7.28 0.18
CA PRO A 12 -8.75 8.42 0.42
C PRO A 12 -7.39 8.20 -0.25
N ALA A 13 -6.92 9.20 -1.00
CA ALA A 13 -5.71 9.11 -1.82
C ALA A 13 -4.43 8.94 -1.01
N ILE A 14 -4.42 9.40 0.26
CA ILE A 14 -3.31 9.22 1.19
C ILE A 14 -3.74 8.37 2.37
N GLY A 15 -2.96 7.33 2.69
CA GLY A 15 -3.16 6.46 3.85
C GLY A 15 -1.96 6.43 4.78
N LEU A 16 -2.16 5.99 6.02
CA LEU A 16 -1.07 5.65 6.92
C LEU A 16 -0.68 4.18 6.70
N GLY A 17 0.56 3.92 6.27
CA GLY A 17 1.16 2.58 6.29
C GLY A 17 1.75 2.27 7.67
N VAL A 18 1.65 1.01 8.11
CA VAL A 18 2.19 0.56 9.41
C VAL A 18 3.24 -0.56 9.28
N PHE A 19 3.81 -0.76 8.09
CA PHE A 19 4.89 -1.74 7.91
C PHE A 19 6.04 -1.49 8.87
N GLN A 20 6.51 -2.54 9.56
CA GLN A 20 7.56 -2.47 10.60
C GLN A 20 7.30 -1.43 11.72
N SER A 21 6.05 -1.09 11.99
CA SER A 21 5.69 -0.47 13.26
C SER A 21 5.60 -1.57 14.30
N ALA A 22 6.32 -1.40 15.41
CA ALA A 22 6.18 -2.30 16.52
C ALA A 22 4.75 -2.24 17.10
N PRO A 23 4.20 -3.33 17.63
CA PRO A 23 2.86 -3.33 18.21
C PRO A 23 2.63 -2.17 19.18
N GLU A 24 3.57 -1.94 20.10
CA GLU A 24 3.51 -0.86 21.10
C GLU A 24 3.43 0.55 20.53
N ASP A 25 3.96 0.77 19.30
CA ASP A 25 3.93 2.07 18.62
C ASP A 25 2.72 2.21 17.67
N THR A 26 2.16 1.08 17.21
CA THR A 26 1.17 1.06 16.12
C THR A 26 -0.14 1.70 16.56
N THR A 27 -0.68 1.36 17.74
CA THR A 27 -1.92 1.93 18.26
C THR A 27 -1.83 3.46 18.32
N ALA A 28 -0.78 4.00 18.92
CA ALA A 28 -0.57 5.44 19.04
C ALA A 28 -0.38 6.15 17.69
N ALA A 29 0.29 5.49 16.72
CA ALA A 29 0.47 6.03 15.37
C ALA A 29 -0.88 6.13 14.62
N VAL A 30 -1.72 5.10 14.73
CA VAL A 30 -3.07 5.09 14.13
C VAL A 30 -3.94 6.16 14.76
N GLU A 31 -3.98 6.28 16.09
CA GLU A 31 -4.72 7.34 16.80
C GLU A 31 -4.27 8.73 16.34
N SER A 32 -2.95 8.97 16.28
CA SER A 32 -2.38 10.22 15.82
C SER A 32 -2.77 10.55 14.37
N ALA A 33 -2.74 9.56 13.48
CA ALA A 33 -3.12 9.74 12.08
C ALA A 33 -4.61 10.09 11.95
N LEU A 34 -5.49 9.35 12.61
CA LEU A 34 -6.93 9.59 12.57
C LEU A 34 -7.30 10.96 13.18
N ALA A 35 -6.62 11.35 14.27
CA ALA A 35 -6.77 12.69 14.87
C ALA A 35 -6.27 13.82 13.94
N THR A 36 -5.24 13.57 13.13
CA THR A 36 -4.71 14.50 12.13
C THR A 36 -5.66 14.68 10.94
N GLY A 37 -6.48 13.67 10.62
CA GLY A 37 -7.44 13.72 9.51
C GLY A 37 -7.30 12.60 8.50
N TYR A 38 -6.34 11.68 8.67
CA TYR A 38 -6.30 10.46 7.86
C TYR A 38 -7.62 9.70 8.00
N ARG A 39 -8.03 9.05 6.91
CA ARG A 39 -9.20 8.17 6.87
C ARG A 39 -8.92 6.86 6.12
N HIS A 40 -7.64 6.56 5.89
CA HIS A 40 -7.18 5.33 5.26
C HIS A 40 -5.99 4.78 6.05
N ILE A 41 -6.09 3.52 6.50
CA ILE A 41 -5.04 2.80 7.23
C ILE A 41 -4.71 1.52 6.44
N ASP A 42 -3.43 1.37 6.10
CA ASP A 42 -2.86 0.20 5.43
C ASP A 42 -2.06 -0.66 6.40
N THR A 43 -2.45 -1.92 6.52
CA THR A 43 -1.72 -2.96 7.25
C THR A 43 -1.60 -4.24 6.43
N ALA A 44 -1.13 -5.33 7.02
CA ALA A 44 -1.09 -6.67 6.41
C ALA A 44 -0.98 -7.76 7.49
N ALA A 45 -1.48 -8.96 7.17
CA ALA A 45 -1.34 -10.12 8.04
C ALA A 45 0.12 -10.40 8.42
N ALA A 46 1.05 -10.22 7.47
CA ALA A 46 2.48 -10.43 7.68
C ALA A 46 3.18 -9.38 8.58
N TYR A 47 2.51 -8.26 8.88
CA TYR A 47 3.10 -7.22 9.74
C TYR A 47 2.95 -7.54 11.23
N GLY A 48 1.99 -8.39 11.59
CA GLY A 48 1.76 -8.83 12.96
C GLY A 48 1.18 -7.75 13.88
N ASN A 49 0.62 -6.67 13.31
CA ASN A 49 0.11 -5.51 14.06
C ASN A 49 -1.36 -5.14 13.73
N GLU A 50 -2.12 -6.07 13.15
CA GLU A 50 -3.54 -5.84 12.81
C GLU A 50 -4.41 -5.58 14.07
N ARG A 51 -4.08 -6.21 15.22
CA ARG A 51 -4.79 -5.97 16.50
C ARG A 51 -4.64 -4.53 16.98
N GLU A 52 -3.44 -4.01 16.92
CA GLU A 52 -3.08 -2.67 17.34
C GLU A 52 -3.66 -1.61 16.38
N VAL A 53 -3.73 -1.92 15.09
CA VAL A 53 -4.46 -1.09 14.12
C VAL A 53 -5.93 -1.02 14.50
N GLY A 54 -6.58 -2.16 14.75
CA GLY A 54 -7.97 -2.22 15.19
C GLY A 54 -8.21 -1.47 16.52
N GLU A 55 -7.28 -1.58 17.47
CA GLU A 55 -7.32 -0.84 18.73
C GLU A 55 -7.25 0.68 18.51
N GLY A 56 -6.29 1.15 17.71
CA GLY A 56 -6.15 2.57 17.42
C GLY A 56 -7.36 3.15 16.70
N ILE A 57 -8.00 2.38 15.79
CA ILE A 57 -9.25 2.79 15.14
C ILE A 57 -10.38 2.91 16.18
N ARG A 58 -10.57 1.93 17.05
CA ARG A 58 -11.59 1.98 18.12
C ARG A 58 -11.37 3.17 19.07
N ASN A 59 -10.13 3.38 19.48
CA ASN A 59 -9.77 4.47 20.41
C ASN A 59 -9.98 5.86 19.80
N SER A 60 -9.93 5.99 18.47
CA SER A 60 -10.18 7.27 17.78
C SER A 60 -11.59 7.81 17.98
N GLY A 61 -12.56 6.95 18.33
CA GLY A 61 -13.97 7.31 18.47
C GLY A 61 -14.70 7.56 17.15
N LEU A 62 -14.04 7.35 16.00
CA LEU A 62 -14.67 7.43 14.69
C LEU A 62 -15.57 6.22 14.44
N ASN A 63 -16.65 6.40 13.67
CA ASN A 63 -17.45 5.28 13.22
C ASN A 63 -16.64 4.42 12.24
N ARG A 64 -16.87 3.10 12.20
CA ARG A 64 -16.22 2.18 11.26
C ARG A 64 -16.31 2.64 9.79
N SER A 65 -17.44 3.20 9.41
CA SER A 65 -17.69 3.68 8.05
C SER A 65 -16.91 4.94 7.66
N GLU A 66 -16.26 5.61 8.62
CA GLU A 66 -15.44 6.80 8.38
C GLU A 66 -13.98 6.45 8.11
N VAL A 67 -13.58 5.17 8.32
CA VAL A 67 -12.19 4.73 8.16
C VAL A 67 -12.13 3.66 7.08
N PHE A 68 -11.34 3.91 6.04
CA PHE A 68 -11.00 2.93 5.00
C PHE A 68 -9.87 2.04 5.51
N ILE A 69 -10.15 0.75 5.67
CA ILE A 69 -9.20 -0.24 6.17
C ILE A 69 -8.73 -1.12 5.02
N GLU A 70 -7.43 -1.14 4.79
CA GLU A 70 -6.75 -2.01 3.86
C GLU A 70 -5.87 -3.01 4.61
N THR A 71 -5.98 -4.30 4.28
CA THR A 71 -5.06 -5.35 4.73
C THR A 71 -4.80 -6.37 3.63
N LYS A 72 -3.83 -7.27 3.85
CA LYS A 72 -3.28 -8.12 2.79
C LYS A 72 -3.18 -9.57 3.25
N VAL A 73 -3.56 -10.49 2.35
CA VAL A 73 -3.36 -11.94 2.54
C VAL A 73 -1.88 -12.26 2.29
N TRP A 74 -1.26 -12.95 3.24
CA TRP A 74 0.10 -13.42 3.05
C TRP A 74 0.15 -14.74 2.27
N VAL A 75 1.24 -14.98 1.54
CA VAL A 75 1.38 -16.12 0.62
C VAL A 75 1.22 -17.50 1.27
N SER A 76 1.47 -17.65 2.57
CA SER A 76 1.25 -18.90 3.29
C SER A 76 -0.22 -19.27 3.43
N ASP A 77 -1.11 -18.28 3.32
CA ASP A 77 -2.56 -18.44 3.36
C ASP A 77 -3.19 -18.43 1.95
N TYR A 78 -2.41 -18.63 0.88
CA TYR A 78 -2.93 -18.72 -0.49
C TYR A 78 -3.56 -20.09 -0.76
N GLY A 79 -4.71 -20.04 -1.41
CA GLY A 79 -5.64 -21.11 -1.71
C GLY A 79 -7.04 -20.65 -1.38
N TYR A 80 -8.07 -21.25 -1.94
CA TYR A 80 -9.45 -20.76 -1.79
C TYR A 80 -9.91 -20.77 -0.31
N ASP A 81 -9.93 -21.94 0.33
CA ASP A 81 -10.39 -22.06 1.72
C ASP A 81 -9.44 -21.36 2.70
N GLN A 82 -8.13 -21.42 2.45
CA GLN A 82 -7.12 -20.76 3.28
C GLN A 82 -7.28 -19.23 3.25
N THR A 83 -7.59 -18.68 2.08
CA THR A 83 -7.81 -17.23 1.93
C THR A 83 -9.12 -16.77 2.55
N LEU A 84 -10.18 -17.58 2.48
CA LEU A 84 -11.41 -17.31 3.23
C LEU A 84 -11.13 -17.27 4.74
N HIS A 85 -10.36 -18.25 5.26
CA HIS A 85 -9.94 -18.26 6.66
C HIS A 85 -9.01 -17.09 7.01
N ALA A 86 -8.13 -16.66 6.08
CA ALA A 86 -7.29 -15.47 6.28
C ALA A 86 -8.13 -14.20 6.48
N TRP A 87 -9.28 -14.10 5.81
CA TRP A 87 -10.22 -13.01 6.07
C TRP A 87 -10.78 -13.07 7.49
N ASP A 88 -11.21 -14.26 7.97
CA ASP A 88 -11.69 -14.45 9.35
C ASP A 88 -10.62 -14.02 10.37
N LYS A 89 -9.35 -14.39 10.14
CA LYS A 89 -8.20 -13.96 10.97
C LYS A 89 -8.03 -12.43 10.96
N ALA A 90 -8.10 -11.81 9.79
CA ALA A 90 -7.90 -10.37 9.65
C ALA A 90 -8.99 -9.57 10.37
N VAL A 91 -10.28 -9.88 10.12
CA VAL A 91 -11.38 -9.17 10.76
C VAL A 91 -11.44 -9.42 12.26
N GLY A 92 -11.10 -10.64 12.71
CA GLY A 92 -11.01 -10.98 14.14
C GLY A 92 -9.93 -10.16 14.86
N LYS A 93 -8.73 -10.00 14.26
CA LYS A 93 -7.65 -9.17 14.81
C LYS A 93 -8.01 -7.68 14.79
N LEU A 94 -8.50 -7.17 13.66
CA LEU A 94 -8.91 -5.78 13.52
C LEU A 94 -10.13 -5.43 14.37
N GLY A 95 -10.95 -6.42 14.73
CA GLY A 95 -12.20 -6.22 15.48
C GLY A 95 -13.26 -5.51 14.65
N VAL A 96 -13.42 -5.91 13.38
CA VAL A 96 -14.36 -5.32 12.41
C VAL A 96 -15.18 -6.39 11.70
N ASP A 97 -16.33 -6.02 11.11
CA ASP A 97 -17.20 -6.95 10.42
C ASP A 97 -16.96 -7.02 8.90
N TYR A 98 -16.26 -6.04 8.34
CA TYR A 98 -15.92 -5.96 6.91
C TYR A 98 -14.60 -5.21 6.69
N LEU A 99 -14.00 -5.42 5.51
CA LEU A 99 -12.82 -4.67 5.05
C LEU A 99 -13.20 -3.77 3.87
N ASP A 100 -12.53 -2.63 3.75
CA ASP A 100 -12.72 -1.74 2.60
C ASP A 100 -11.92 -2.23 1.39
N LEU A 101 -10.68 -2.70 1.62
CA LEU A 101 -9.82 -3.28 0.59
C LEU A 101 -9.05 -4.48 1.15
N PHE A 102 -9.14 -5.61 0.47
CA PHE A 102 -8.41 -6.83 0.80
C PHE A 102 -7.63 -7.31 -0.41
N ILE A 103 -6.30 -7.39 -0.29
CA ILE A 103 -5.43 -7.63 -1.44
C ILE A 103 -4.49 -8.82 -1.23
N LEU A 104 -4.06 -9.44 -2.32
CA LEU A 104 -2.98 -10.43 -2.31
C LEU A 104 -1.62 -9.70 -2.17
N HIS A 105 -0.80 -10.09 -1.18
CA HIS A 105 0.41 -9.35 -0.83
C HIS A 105 1.57 -9.54 -1.83
N GLN A 106 1.63 -10.67 -2.53
CA GLN A 106 2.70 -11.03 -3.48
C GLN A 106 2.13 -11.88 -4.63
N PRO A 107 2.74 -11.88 -5.81
CA PRO A 107 2.26 -12.71 -6.93
C PRO A 107 2.51 -14.22 -6.76
N ALA A 108 3.51 -14.62 -5.95
CA ALA A 108 3.93 -16.02 -5.77
C ALA A 108 4.09 -16.79 -7.10
N PRO A 109 5.02 -16.36 -7.99
CA PRO A 109 5.09 -16.82 -9.38
C PRO A 109 5.36 -18.31 -9.54
N ASP A 110 6.08 -18.95 -8.60
CA ASP A 110 6.37 -20.39 -8.55
C ASP A 110 5.16 -21.25 -8.13
N ARG A 111 4.09 -20.64 -7.63
CA ARG A 111 2.85 -21.30 -7.19
C ARG A 111 1.62 -20.51 -7.63
N PHE A 112 1.64 -19.99 -8.84
CA PHE A 112 0.64 -19.04 -9.33
C PHE A 112 -0.79 -19.61 -9.37
N GLU A 113 -0.96 -20.92 -9.48
CA GLU A 113 -2.28 -21.57 -9.33
C GLU A 113 -2.89 -21.31 -7.93
N LYS A 114 -2.05 -21.24 -6.87
CA LYS A 114 -2.50 -20.86 -5.54
C LYS A 114 -2.89 -19.40 -5.49
N THR A 115 -2.18 -18.52 -6.18
CA THR A 115 -2.50 -17.11 -6.33
C THR A 115 -3.87 -16.92 -7.01
N ILE A 116 -4.13 -17.63 -8.11
CA ILE A 116 -5.43 -17.61 -8.79
C ILE A 116 -6.52 -18.13 -7.84
N SER A 117 -6.27 -19.24 -7.14
CA SER A 117 -7.22 -19.81 -6.18
C SER A 117 -7.53 -18.86 -5.02
N ALA A 118 -6.51 -18.15 -4.51
CA ALA A 118 -6.66 -17.11 -3.50
C ALA A 118 -7.47 -15.92 -4.02
N TYR A 119 -7.21 -15.49 -5.26
CA TYR A 119 -7.95 -14.38 -5.85
C TYR A 119 -9.44 -14.71 -6.04
N LYS A 120 -9.78 -15.95 -6.41
CA LYS A 120 -11.17 -16.42 -6.47
C LYS A 120 -11.88 -16.38 -5.11
N ALA A 121 -11.14 -16.61 -4.03
CA ALA A 121 -11.69 -16.39 -2.69
C ALA A 121 -11.97 -14.91 -2.39
N LEU A 122 -11.09 -14.00 -2.87
CA LEU A 122 -11.36 -12.55 -2.77
C LEU A 122 -12.61 -12.16 -3.56
N GLU A 123 -12.79 -12.69 -4.78
CA GLU A 123 -14.00 -12.48 -5.59
C GLU A 123 -15.27 -12.96 -4.87
N HIS A 124 -15.20 -14.12 -4.18
CA HIS A 124 -16.29 -14.62 -3.36
C HIS A 124 -16.61 -13.68 -2.18
N LEU A 125 -15.59 -13.24 -1.44
CA LEU A 125 -15.76 -12.29 -0.32
C LEU A 125 -16.35 -10.95 -0.78
N LEU A 126 -15.97 -10.50 -1.98
CA LEU A 126 -16.55 -9.31 -2.60
C LEU A 126 -18.04 -9.50 -2.93
N ALA A 127 -18.39 -10.63 -3.55
CA ALA A 127 -19.77 -10.97 -3.89
C ALA A 127 -20.67 -11.08 -2.64
N ASP A 128 -20.13 -11.60 -1.53
CA ASP A 128 -20.83 -11.70 -0.25
C ASP A 128 -20.91 -10.36 0.51
N GLY A 129 -20.27 -9.31 0.02
CA GLY A 129 -20.22 -8.00 0.68
C GLY A 129 -19.33 -7.94 1.93
N ARG A 130 -18.47 -8.94 2.14
CA ARG A 130 -17.51 -8.99 3.26
C ARG A 130 -16.32 -8.06 3.04
N VAL A 131 -16.00 -7.76 1.79
CA VAL A 131 -15.01 -6.75 1.38
C VAL A 131 -15.65 -5.81 0.37
N ARG A 132 -15.25 -4.54 0.37
CA ARG A 132 -15.81 -3.53 -0.55
C ARG A 132 -15.03 -3.43 -1.85
N ALA A 133 -13.74 -3.75 -1.82
CA ALA A 133 -12.86 -3.81 -2.98
C ALA A 133 -11.81 -4.91 -2.79
N ILE A 134 -11.32 -5.46 -3.90
CA ILE A 134 -10.25 -6.45 -3.91
C ILE A 134 -9.11 -5.99 -4.83
N GLY A 135 -7.89 -6.45 -4.55
CA GLY A 135 -6.72 -6.03 -5.30
C GLY A 135 -5.54 -6.95 -5.13
N VAL A 136 -4.40 -6.45 -5.59
CA VAL A 136 -3.13 -7.16 -5.57
C VAL A 136 -2.01 -6.22 -5.12
N SER A 137 -0.86 -6.79 -4.77
CA SER A 137 0.35 -6.05 -4.45
C SER A 137 1.56 -6.70 -5.09
N ASN A 138 2.46 -5.88 -5.63
CA ASN A 138 3.71 -6.29 -6.28
C ASN A 138 3.51 -7.10 -7.57
N PHE A 139 2.36 -6.96 -8.23
CA PHE A 139 2.12 -7.63 -9.49
C PHE A 139 2.78 -6.87 -10.65
N MET A 140 3.67 -7.57 -11.36
CA MET A 140 4.28 -7.10 -12.62
C MET A 140 3.29 -7.29 -13.78
N PRO A 141 3.50 -6.65 -14.97
CA PRO A 141 2.57 -6.76 -16.09
C PRO A 141 2.26 -8.20 -16.54
N HIS A 142 3.21 -9.11 -16.45
CA HIS A 142 2.99 -10.52 -16.79
C HIS A 142 2.17 -11.27 -15.72
N HIS A 143 2.32 -10.93 -14.43
CA HIS A 143 1.48 -11.45 -13.35
C HIS A 143 0.03 -10.99 -13.52
N LEU A 144 -0.19 -9.71 -13.84
CA LEU A 144 -1.52 -9.16 -14.11
C LEU A 144 -2.17 -9.87 -15.30
N ARG A 145 -1.47 -10.04 -16.41
CA ARG A 145 -2.01 -10.77 -17.58
C ARG A 145 -2.41 -12.20 -17.22
N GLN A 146 -1.59 -12.89 -16.43
CA GLN A 146 -1.89 -14.27 -16.04
C GLN A 146 -3.08 -14.34 -15.07
N LEU A 147 -3.20 -13.41 -14.13
CA LEU A 147 -4.32 -13.31 -13.20
C LEU A 147 -5.62 -12.99 -13.96
N LEU A 148 -5.61 -11.96 -14.81
CA LEU A 148 -6.79 -11.49 -15.55
C LEU A 148 -7.34 -12.53 -16.54
N ALA A 149 -6.49 -13.46 -17.02
CA ALA A 149 -6.95 -14.57 -17.85
C ALA A 149 -7.85 -15.58 -17.08
N ALA A 150 -7.83 -15.54 -15.74
CA ALA A 150 -8.58 -16.46 -14.88
C ALA A 150 -9.57 -15.76 -13.94
N ALA A 151 -9.42 -14.45 -13.74
CA ALA A 151 -10.25 -13.64 -12.85
C ALA A 151 -11.57 -13.22 -13.53
N GLU A 152 -12.63 -13.11 -12.75
CA GLU A 152 -13.93 -12.55 -13.15
C GLU A 152 -14.04 -11.05 -12.81
N VAL A 153 -13.30 -10.61 -11.79
CA VAL A 153 -13.26 -9.23 -11.31
C VAL A 153 -11.86 -8.66 -11.50
N VAL A 154 -11.75 -7.51 -12.14
CA VAL A 154 -10.48 -6.79 -12.28
C VAL A 154 -10.06 -6.24 -10.91
N PRO A 155 -8.78 -6.40 -10.48
CA PRO A 155 -8.28 -5.78 -9.26
C PRO A 155 -8.57 -4.28 -9.23
N ALA A 156 -9.01 -3.76 -8.10
CA ALA A 156 -9.24 -2.33 -7.95
C ALA A 156 -7.93 -1.55 -7.72
N VAL A 157 -6.94 -2.21 -7.09
CA VAL A 157 -5.66 -1.63 -6.71
C VAL A 157 -4.54 -2.62 -7.01
N ASN A 158 -3.39 -2.11 -7.49
CA ASN A 158 -2.10 -2.78 -7.44
C ASN A 158 -1.15 -1.93 -6.58
N GLN A 159 -0.82 -2.42 -5.38
CA GLN A 159 0.06 -1.72 -4.45
C GLN A 159 1.52 -2.13 -4.70
N ILE A 160 2.36 -1.20 -5.17
CA ILE A 160 3.73 -1.47 -5.62
C ILE A 160 4.76 -0.57 -4.95
N GLU A 161 6.05 -0.99 -4.94
CA GLU A 161 7.13 -0.05 -4.64
C GLU A 161 7.13 1.07 -5.68
N LEU A 162 6.93 2.31 -5.23
CA LEU A 162 6.99 3.44 -6.13
C LEU A 162 7.44 4.70 -5.40
N HIS A 163 8.56 5.26 -5.87
CA HIS A 163 9.15 6.51 -5.40
C HIS A 163 9.98 7.12 -6.53
N PRO A 164 10.48 8.36 -6.42
CA PRO A 164 11.17 9.03 -7.54
C PRO A 164 12.36 8.30 -8.15
N TYR A 165 13.06 7.43 -7.40
CA TYR A 165 14.17 6.63 -7.94
C TYR A 165 13.73 5.29 -8.55
N PHE A 166 12.47 4.91 -8.39
CA PHE A 166 11.89 3.68 -8.92
C PHE A 166 10.41 3.89 -9.24
N THR A 167 10.12 4.31 -10.46
CA THR A 167 8.76 4.72 -10.87
C THR A 167 7.94 3.59 -11.49
N GLN A 168 8.55 2.54 -11.99
CA GLN A 168 7.89 1.37 -12.60
C GLN A 168 6.88 1.75 -13.71
N PRO A 169 7.28 2.46 -14.76
CA PRO A 169 6.34 2.95 -15.78
C PRO A 169 5.56 1.82 -16.46
N ASP A 170 6.19 0.68 -16.74
CA ASP A 170 5.54 -0.46 -17.39
C ASP A 170 4.41 -1.05 -16.52
N VAL A 171 4.57 -1.02 -15.17
CA VAL A 171 3.52 -1.49 -14.25
C VAL A 171 2.38 -0.48 -14.19
N GLN A 172 2.69 0.81 -14.11
CA GLN A 172 1.69 1.88 -14.11
C GLN A 172 0.87 1.88 -15.42
N GLU A 173 1.51 1.66 -16.57
CA GLU A 173 0.84 1.52 -17.87
C GLU A 173 -0.11 0.32 -17.86
N ALA A 174 0.37 -0.85 -17.44
CA ALA A 174 -0.45 -2.07 -17.37
C ALA A 174 -1.63 -1.93 -16.40
N ASP A 175 -1.44 -1.27 -15.25
CA ASP A 175 -2.51 -0.94 -14.31
C ASP A 175 -3.55 -0.02 -14.98
N GLY A 176 -3.08 1.08 -15.60
CA GLY A 176 -3.93 2.08 -16.25
C GLY A 176 -4.78 1.52 -17.40
N GLU A 177 -4.22 0.62 -18.23
CA GLU A 177 -4.95 -0.07 -19.30
C GLU A 177 -6.16 -0.87 -18.79
N GLN A 178 -6.10 -1.35 -17.55
CA GLN A 178 -7.16 -2.14 -16.93
C GLN A 178 -8.02 -1.33 -15.94
N GLY A 179 -7.75 -0.03 -15.80
CA GLY A 179 -8.42 0.81 -14.81
C GLY A 179 -8.09 0.44 -13.37
N ILE A 180 -6.95 -0.18 -13.14
CA ILE A 180 -6.43 -0.52 -11.80
C ILE A 180 -5.72 0.71 -11.25
N LEU A 181 -6.02 1.07 -10.00
CA LEU A 181 -5.31 2.16 -9.33
C LEU A 181 -3.92 1.69 -8.88
N THR A 182 -2.88 2.40 -9.31
CA THR A 182 -1.54 2.23 -8.75
C THR A 182 -1.46 2.90 -7.38
N GLN A 183 -1.12 2.12 -6.34
CA GLN A 183 -0.88 2.62 -4.99
C GLN A 183 0.59 2.43 -4.63
N ALA A 184 1.22 3.48 -4.10
CA ALA A 184 2.65 3.49 -3.79
C ALA A 184 2.92 3.05 -2.34
N TRP A 185 3.59 1.91 -2.14
CA TRP A 185 4.28 1.65 -0.88
C TRP A 185 5.72 2.20 -0.94
N SER A 186 6.27 2.55 0.21
CA SER A 186 7.54 3.30 0.32
C SER A 186 7.58 4.59 -0.53
N PRO A 187 6.50 5.41 -0.55
CA PRO A 187 6.34 6.50 -1.51
C PRO A 187 7.39 7.60 -1.41
N ILE A 188 8.13 7.65 -0.32
CA ILE A 188 9.23 8.59 -0.05
C ILE A 188 10.59 7.88 0.02
N GLY A 189 10.71 6.68 -0.56
CA GLY A 189 11.95 5.90 -0.65
C GLY A 189 12.46 5.34 0.69
N GLY A 190 11.60 5.25 1.71
CA GLY A 190 11.98 4.82 3.06
C GLY A 190 12.50 3.40 3.18
N ILE A 191 12.19 2.52 2.20
CA ILE A 191 12.60 1.11 2.19
C ILE A 191 14.13 0.94 2.28
N THR A 192 14.91 1.86 1.70
CA THR A 192 16.38 1.79 1.70
C THR A 192 17.00 1.92 3.09
N PHE A 193 16.24 2.39 4.10
CA PHE A 193 16.72 2.58 5.47
C PHE A 193 16.46 1.40 6.39
N TYR A 194 15.68 0.40 5.95
CA TYR A 194 15.44 -0.78 6.76
C TYR A 194 16.66 -1.72 6.76
N PRO A 195 16.99 -2.36 7.90
CA PRO A 195 18.08 -3.32 7.99
C PRO A 195 17.93 -4.45 6.95
N GLY A 196 18.99 -4.68 6.18
CA GLY A 196 19.00 -5.71 5.12
C GLY A 196 18.41 -5.30 3.77
N TRP A 197 17.97 -4.04 3.63
CA TRP A 197 17.36 -3.50 2.41
C TRP A 197 18.24 -2.39 1.80
N GLY A 198 18.13 -2.16 0.49
CA GLY A 198 18.73 -1.01 -0.19
C GLY A 198 20.23 -1.14 -0.57
N GLY A 199 20.89 -2.27 -0.33
CA GLY A 199 22.27 -2.52 -0.73
C GLY A 199 23.32 -1.58 -0.11
N GLU A 200 24.57 -1.62 -0.63
CA GLU A 200 25.69 -0.78 -0.16
C GLU A 200 25.61 0.65 -0.70
N ASP A 201 25.09 0.84 -1.92
CA ASP A 201 24.97 2.12 -2.62
C ASP A 201 23.63 2.83 -2.34
N ARG A 202 23.18 2.81 -1.11
CA ARG A 202 21.92 3.40 -0.68
C ARG A 202 21.85 4.88 -1.04
N ARG A 203 20.95 5.25 -1.95
CA ARG A 203 20.61 6.64 -2.20
C ARG A 203 19.42 7.04 -1.34
N ASN A 204 19.56 8.19 -0.69
CA ASN A 204 18.47 8.78 0.07
C ASN A 204 17.74 9.81 -0.78
N VAL A 205 16.59 9.41 -1.35
CA VAL A 205 15.77 10.30 -2.18
C VAL A 205 15.31 11.56 -1.41
N MET A 206 15.19 11.47 -0.08
CA MET A 206 14.87 12.61 0.80
C MET A 206 15.97 13.69 0.79
N GLN A 207 17.18 13.35 0.36
CA GLN A 207 18.34 14.26 0.28
C GLN A 207 18.69 14.61 -1.17
N ASP A 208 17.86 14.22 -2.14
CA ASP A 208 18.07 14.56 -3.54
C ASP A 208 18.03 16.08 -3.75
N PRO A 209 19.08 16.68 -4.37
CA PRO A 209 19.14 18.13 -4.56
C PRO A 209 17.98 18.70 -5.37
N ALA A 210 17.45 17.96 -6.36
CA ALA A 210 16.33 18.42 -7.16
C ALA A 210 15.05 18.49 -6.31
N ILE A 211 14.77 17.44 -5.54
CA ILE A 211 13.60 17.41 -4.63
C ILE A 211 13.76 18.46 -3.52
N ALA A 212 14.96 18.62 -2.95
CA ALA A 212 15.23 19.63 -1.94
C ALA A 212 15.04 21.05 -2.46
N GLY A 213 15.45 21.32 -3.73
CA GLY A 213 15.23 22.60 -4.38
C GLY A 213 13.75 22.94 -4.58
N ILE A 214 12.96 21.97 -5.06
CA ILE A 214 11.51 22.12 -5.19
C ILE A 214 10.86 22.34 -3.81
N ALA A 215 11.24 21.55 -2.81
CA ALA A 215 10.74 21.67 -1.45
C ALA A 215 10.98 23.07 -0.87
N GLN A 216 12.19 23.61 -1.06
CA GLN A 216 12.54 24.97 -0.64
C GLN A 216 11.68 26.04 -1.34
N ALA A 217 11.44 25.90 -2.64
CA ALA A 217 10.62 26.84 -3.42
C ALA A 217 9.17 26.91 -2.93
N HIS A 218 8.62 25.77 -2.48
CA HIS A 218 7.26 25.68 -1.94
C HIS A 218 7.15 25.89 -0.42
N GLY A 219 8.28 26.05 0.31
CA GLY A 219 8.28 26.09 1.77
C GLY A 219 7.78 24.78 2.39
N LYS A 220 8.03 23.65 1.74
CA LYS A 220 7.62 22.31 2.12
C LYS A 220 8.83 21.41 2.38
N THR A 221 8.60 20.20 2.89
CA THR A 221 9.65 19.20 3.05
C THR A 221 9.76 18.31 1.82
N PRO A 222 10.91 17.64 1.60
CA PRO A 222 11.06 16.64 0.54
C PRO A 222 9.99 15.55 0.57
N ALA A 223 9.57 15.10 1.76
CA ALA A 223 8.49 14.12 1.91
C ALA A 223 7.16 14.65 1.36
N GLN A 224 6.80 15.89 1.71
CA GLN A 224 5.57 16.51 1.21
C GLN A 224 5.59 16.68 -0.31
N VAL A 225 6.73 17.06 -0.90
CA VAL A 225 6.89 17.17 -2.37
C VAL A 225 6.67 15.81 -3.05
N MET A 226 7.31 14.75 -2.55
CA MET A 226 7.14 13.41 -3.13
C MET A 226 5.71 12.89 -2.99
N LEU A 227 5.07 13.09 -1.83
CA LEU A 227 3.68 12.70 -1.64
C LEU A 227 2.74 13.49 -2.55
N ARG A 228 2.95 14.80 -2.70
CA ARG A 228 2.17 15.63 -3.64
C ARG A 228 2.36 15.17 -5.09
N TRP A 229 3.57 14.81 -5.49
CA TRP A 229 3.87 14.25 -6.80
C TRP A 229 3.06 12.98 -7.08
N HIS A 230 2.94 12.05 -6.11
CA HIS A 230 2.07 10.88 -6.26
C HIS A 230 0.62 11.29 -6.50
N LEU A 231 0.09 12.17 -5.65
CA LEU A 231 -1.32 12.57 -5.70
C LEU A 231 -1.69 13.32 -6.98
N GLN A 232 -0.80 14.20 -7.49
CA GLN A 232 -1.06 14.93 -8.74
C GLN A 232 -1.04 14.05 -9.97
N GLN A 233 -0.34 12.94 -9.93
CA GLN A 233 -0.34 11.93 -11.00
C GLN A 233 -1.42 10.85 -10.81
N GLY A 234 -2.41 11.08 -9.93
CA GLY A 234 -3.56 10.19 -9.74
C GLY A 234 -3.27 8.90 -8.99
N ARG A 235 -2.11 8.78 -8.34
CA ARG A 235 -1.72 7.61 -7.54
C ARG A 235 -2.13 7.78 -6.09
N SER A 236 -2.42 6.67 -5.40
CA SER A 236 -2.51 6.63 -3.94
C SER A 236 -1.12 6.44 -3.32
N ALA A 237 -0.91 6.94 -2.10
CA ALA A 237 0.35 6.80 -1.38
C ALA A 237 0.11 6.47 0.11
N ILE A 238 0.92 5.54 0.65
CA ILE A 238 0.82 5.06 2.03
C ILE A 238 2.13 5.26 2.80
N PRO A 239 2.54 6.52 3.08
CA PRO A 239 3.72 6.79 3.88
C PRO A 239 3.60 6.20 5.28
N LYS A 240 4.71 5.65 5.80
CA LYS A 240 4.79 5.11 7.16
C LYS A 240 5.51 6.07 8.10
N SER A 241 4.93 6.30 9.25
CA SER A 241 5.62 6.93 10.38
C SER A 241 4.96 6.53 11.71
N THR A 242 5.74 6.46 12.78
CA THR A 242 5.27 6.38 14.17
C THR A 242 5.46 7.71 14.91
N ASN A 243 6.09 8.71 14.28
CA ASN A 243 6.28 10.03 14.85
C ASN A 243 5.10 10.94 14.52
N PRO A 244 4.35 11.46 15.53
CA PRO A 244 3.15 12.28 15.31
C PRO A 244 3.40 13.53 14.45
N GLY A 245 4.57 14.18 14.62
CA GLY A 245 4.93 15.36 13.82
C GLY A 245 5.10 15.01 12.34
N ARG A 246 5.77 13.88 12.01
CA ARG A 246 5.91 13.41 10.63
C ARG A 246 4.59 12.87 10.05
N ILE A 247 3.71 12.28 10.87
CA ILE A 247 2.36 11.88 10.46
C ILE A 247 1.58 13.11 10.00
N ALA A 248 1.59 14.17 10.80
CA ALA A 248 0.91 15.44 10.45
C ALA A 248 1.56 16.11 9.22
N GLU A 249 2.89 16.14 9.13
CA GLU A 249 3.64 16.66 7.98
C GLU A 249 3.28 15.93 6.68
N ASN A 250 3.27 14.60 6.69
CA ASN A 250 2.92 13.78 5.53
C ASN A 250 1.46 13.97 5.08
N PHE A 251 0.57 14.40 5.97
CA PHE A 251 -0.82 14.70 5.63
C PHE A 251 -1.00 16.11 5.06
N ASP A 252 -0.12 17.07 5.38
CA ASP A 252 -0.19 18.46 4.89
C ASP A 252 0.36 18.60 3.46
N VAL A 253 -0.31 17.96 2.50
CA VAL A 253 0.09 17.88 1.09
C VAL A 253 -0.96 18.41 0.12
N PHE A 254 -2.08 18.92 0.63
CA PHE A 254 -3.20 19.37 -0.20
C PHE A 254 -3.19 20.89 -0.47
N GLY A 255 -2.37 21.65 0.25
CA GLY A 255 -2.36 23.11 0.22
C GLY A 255 -1.39 23.72 -0.81
N PHE A 256 -0.74 22.93 -1.67
CA PHE A 256 0.15 23.42 -2.73
C PHE A 256 0.09 22.51 -3.94
N GLU A 257 0.61 22.98 -5.08
CA GLU A 257 0.66 22.23 -6.33
C GLU A 257 2.07 22.33 -6.93
N LEU A 258 2.54 21.20 -7.48
CA LEU A 258 3.73 21.13 -8.29
C LEU A 258 3.38 21.52 -9.73
N SER A 259 4.21 22.34 -10.35
CA SER A 259 4.09 22.64 -11.77
C SER A 259 4.51 21.47 -12.66
N GLU A 260 4.06 21.44 -13.92
CA GLU A 260 4.46 20.43 -14.90
C GLU A 260 5.99 20.28 -15.03
N PRO A 261 6.80 21.38 -15.06
CA PRO A 261 8.26 21.25 -15.04
C PRO A 261 8.80 20.56 -13.78
N GLU A 262 8.23 20.83 -12.60
CA GLU A 262 8.66 20.19 -11.34
C GLU A 262 8.29 18.71 -11.32
N LEU A 263 7.10 18.33 -11.81
CA LEU A 263 6.73 16.93 -11.99
C LEU A 263 7.71 16.22 -12.91
N GLY A 264 8.04 16.82 -14.06
CA GLY A 264 9.01 16.26 -15.00
C GLY A 264 10.44 16.14 -14.44
N ILE A 265 10.86 17.06 -13.56
CA ILE A 265 12.15 16.96 -12.85
C ILE A 265 12.15 15.74 -11.91
N ILE A 266 11.06 15.50 -11.18
CA ILE A 266 10.94 14.35 -10.27
C ILE A 266 10.89 13.05 -11.08
N ASP A 267 10.12 12.99 -12.16
CA ASP A 267 10.03 11.82 -13.04
C ASP A 267 11.39 11.43 -13.65
N ALA A 268 12.22 12.42 -13.97
CA ALA A 268 13.56 12.22 -14.53
C ALA A 268 14.57 11.63 -13.53
N LEU A 269 14.23 11.51 -12.24
CA LEU A 269 15.09 10.89 -11.22
C LEU A 269 15.02 9.36 -11.25
N ASP A 270 14.12 8.78 -12.03
CA ASP A 270 13.98 7.32 -12.14
C ASP A 270 15.30 6.68 -12.56
N SER A 271 15.76 5.75 -11.74
CA SER A 271 16.96 4.97 -11.98
C SER A 271 16.68 3.52 -12.33
N GLY A 272 15.41 3.10 -12.28
CA GLY A 272 14.99 1.71 -12.44
C GLY A 272 15.49 0.78 -11.31
N MET A 273 16.04 1.35 -10.23
CA MET A 273 16.62 0.57 -9.13
C MET A 273 15.57 0.24 -8.08
N ARG A 274 15.15 -1.01 -8.05
CA ARG A 274 14.32 -1.57 -7.00
C ARG A 274 15.09 -1.61 -5.66
N SER A 275 14.45 -1.22 -4.58
CA SER A 275 15.02 -1.30 -3.23
C SER A 275 14.42 -2.45 -2.42
N GLY A 276 13.19 -2.83 -2.71
CA GLY A 276 12.50 -3.95 -2.10
C GLY A 276 12.76 -5.30 -2.80
N PRO A 277 12.12 -6.38 -2.33
CA PRO A 277 12.27 -7.70 -2.94
C PRO A 277 11.73 -7.72 -4.36
N ASP A 278 12.42 -8.45 -5.26
CA ASP A 278 11.90 -8.72 -6.59
C ASP A 278 10.66 -9.62 -6.49
N PRO A 279 9.52 -9.24 -7.09
CA PRO A 279 8.31 -10.06 -7.12
C PRO A 279 8.45 -11.37 -7.90
N ASP A 280 9.41 -11.43 -8.84
CA ASP A 280 9.68 -12.61 -9.65
C ASP A 280 10.58 -13.64 -8.93
N GLU A 281 11.21 -13.25 -7.80
CA GLU A 281 12.01 -14.17 -7.01
C GLU A 281 11.12 -15.06 -6.14
N ALA A 282 11.21 -16.37 -6.36
CA ALA A 282 10.66 -17.38 -5.45
C ALA A 282 11.46 -17.39 -4.14
N ARG A 283 10.76 -17.28 -3.00
CA ARG A 283 11.36 -17.32 -1.67
C ARG A 283 10.61 -18.30 -0.78
N GLU A 284 11.17 -19.49 -0.61
CA GLU A 284 10.56 -20.56 0.21
C GLU A 284 10.22 -20.10 1.63
N GLU A 285 11.07 -19.26 2.25
CA GLU A 285 10.84 -18.74 3.60
C GLU A 285 9.55 -17.94 3.73
N ARG A 286 9.05 -17.32 2.65
CA ARG A 286 7.77 -16.59 2.67
C ARG A 286 6.59 -17.52 2.90
N PHE A 287 6.64 -18.75 2.33
CA PHE A 287 5.58 -19.74 2.49
C PHE A 287 5.63 -20.45 3.85
N ALA A 288 6.79 -20.44 4.51
CA ALA A 288 6.97 -21.02 5.84
C ALA A 288 6.47 -20.11 6.97
N MET A 289 6.23 -18.83 6.69
CA MET A 289 5.72 -17.89 7.70
C MET A 289 4.29 -18.26 8.11
N VAL A 290 4.10 -18.56 9.39
CA VAL A 290 2.77 -18.85 9.95
C VAL A 290 2.11 -17.54 10.39
N ILE A 291 0.94 -17.25 9.86
CA ILE A 291 0.10 -16.13 10.30
C ILE A 291 -0.75 -16.58 11.49
N PRO A 292 -0.56 -15.96 12.68
CA PRO A 292 -1.31 -16.34 13.87
C PRO A 292 -2.82 -16.17 13.71
N GLU A 293 -3.58 -17.00 14.46
CA GLU A 293 -5.05 -16.86 14.59
C GLU A 293 -5.44 -15.53 15.27
N ALA A 294 -6.74 -15.21 15.18
CA ALA A 294 -7.31 -13.98 15.75
C ALA A 294 -7.38 -14.02 17.29
#